data_819f1f8ab2e549ffaed3484a0d7d5fa1
#
_entry.id   819f1f8ab2e549ffaed3484a0d7d5fa1
#
_cell.length_a   1.000
_cell.length_b   1.000
_cell.length_c   1.000
_cell.angle_alpha   90.00
_cell.angle_beta   90.00
_cell.angle_gamma   90.00
#
_symmetry.space_group_name_H-M   'P 1'
#
loop_
_entity.id
_entity.type
_entity.pdbx_description
1 polymer ?
#
loop_
_entity_poly.entity_id
_entity_poly.type
_entity_poly.pdbx_seq_one_letter_code
_entity_poly.pdbx_strand_id
1 'polypeptide(L)'
;PEKESAAFFFMFLAFNLFLASWNSKKEIPRYLLAFLAGLSTAAMANIWGAYVYIYLGIAVPSLIAFLIGKVGKKETSTYSIWLFTSFIVIVFISKKFTINEIIHSTYISSSIAVLFIFIMHFILFNTKIKAYLEKGYHSKIPNRATTLIISLIILFILSFVFFGQNFVANELS
;
A
#
# COMPACT_ATOMS: atom_id res chain seq x y z
N PRO A 1 -13.26 -8.51 25.98
CA PRO A 1 -11.79 -8.58 26.26
C PRO A 1 -11.06 -9.62 25.39
N GLU A 2 -11.62 -10.84 25.22
CA GLU A 2 -10.94 -11.93 24.50
C GLU A 2 -10.73 -11.64 23.02
N LYS A 3 -11.71 -11.07 22.32
CA LYS A 3 -11.62 -10.72 20.90
C LYS A 3 -10.54 -9.66 20.65
N GLU A 4 -10.45 -8.69 21.51
CA GLU A 4 -9.46 -7.59 21.40
C GLU A 4 -8.04 -8.13 21.59
N SER A 5 -7.83 -9.00 22.59
CA SER A 5 -6.52 -9.62 22.82
C SER A 5 -6.05 -10.45 21.64
N ALA A 6 -6.95 -11.24 21.03
CA ALA A 6 -6.65 -12.00 19.82
C ALA A 6 -6.36 -11.07 18.64
N ALA A 7 -7.09 -9.96 18.49
CA ALA A 7 -6.88 -8.98 17.45
C ALA A 7 -5.50 -8.32 17.57
N PHE A 8 -5.08 -7.91 18.76
CA PHE A 8 -3.75 -7.35 19.01
C PHE A 8 -2.64 -8.35 18.69
N PHE A 9 -2.82 -9.64 19.01
CA PHE A 9 -1.87 -10.67 18.61
C PHE A 9 -1.65 -10.66 17.09
N PHE A 10 -2.71 -10.70 16.28
CA PHE A 10 -2.60 -10.69 14.83
C PHE A 10 -2.06 -9.36 14.30
N MET A 11 -2.33 -8.23 14.94
CA MET A 11 -1.76 -6.94 14.59
C MET A 11 -0.24 -6.95 14.74
N PHE A 12 0.27 -7.33 15.91
CA PHE A 12 1.72 -7.39 16.13
C PHE A 12 2.38 -8.46 15.26
N LEU A 13 1.72 -9.58 15.03
CA LEU A 13 2.21 -10.62 14.14
C LEU A 13 2.33 -10.10 12.71
N ALA A 14 1.33 -9.36 12.19
CA ALA A 14 1.39 -8.76 10.86
C ALA A 14 2.56 -7.78 10.72
N PHE A 15 2.77 -6.89 11.69
CA PHE A 15 3.91 -5.97 11.68
C PHE A 15 5.25 -6.68 11.73
N ASN A 16 5.40 -7.66 12.62
CA ASN A 16 6.65 -8.43 12.74
C ASN A 16 6.98 -9.19 11.45
N LEU A 17 6.00 -9.90 10.88
CA LEU A 17 6.16 -10.64 9.65
C LEU A 17 6.47 -9.73 8.47
N PHE A 18 5.81 -8.57 8.38
CA PHE A 18 6.07 -7.59 7.34
C PHE A 18 7.50 -7.03 7.44
N LEU A 19 7.93 -6.62 8.63
CA LEU A 19 9.29 -6.12 8.86
C LEU A 19 10.36 -7.20 8.62
N ALA A 20 10.10 -8.44 9.03
CA ALA A 20 10.99 -9.55 8.75
C ALA A 20 11.10 -9.83 7.24
N SER A 21 9.97 -9.75 6.52
CA SER A 21 9.94 -9.83 5.06
C SER A 21 10.74 -8.71 4.41
N TRP A 22 10.52 -7.48 4.85
CA TRP A 22 11.19 -6.29 4.33
C TRP A 22 12.72 -6.38 4.46
N ASN A 23 13.20 -6.88 5.59
CA ASN A 23 14.63 -7.02 5.89
C ASN A 23 15.25 -8.32 5.35
N SER A 24 14.46 -9.26 4.84
CA SER A 24 14.94 -10.55 4.37
C SER A 24 15.83 -10.40 3.13
N LYS A 25 17.02 -11.02 3.18
CA LYS A 25 17.96 -11.05 2.05
C LYS A 25 17.60 -12.11 1.01
N LYS A 26 16.97 -13.21 1.43
CA LYS A 26 16.57 -14.33 0.57
C LYS A 26 15.17 -14.11 0.03
N GLU A 27 14.92 -14.42 -1.24
CA GLU A 27 13.64 -14.15 -1.91
C GLU A 27 12.49 -15.02 -1.38
N ILE A 28 12.71 -16.33 -1.28
CA ILE A 28 11.68 -17.28 -0.83
C ILE A 28 11.16 -16.93 0.58
N PRO A 29 12.01 -16.81 1.62
CA PRO A 29 11.54 -16.36 2.93
C PRO A 29 10.85 -15.00 2.90
N ARG A 30 11.32 -14.06 2.09
CA ARG A 30 10.70 -12.74 1.93
C ARG A 30 9.25 -12.86 1.49
N TYR A 31 8.99 -13.57 0.40
CA TYR A 31 7.64 -13.70 -0.14
C TYR A 31 6.72 -14.48 0.78
N LEU A 32 7.24 -15.52 1.43
CA LEU A 32 6.48 -16.28 2.42
C LEU A 32 6.09 -15.43 3.63
N LEU A 33 7.02 -14.64 4.17
CA LEU A 33 6.77 -13.76 5.30
C LEU A 33 5.78 -12.64 4.92
N ALA A 34 5.88 -12.06 3.70
CA ALA A 34 4.92 -11.08 3.20
C ALA A 34 3.51 -11.68 3.07
N PHE A 35 3.41 -12.89 2.55
CA PHE A 35 2.16 -13.63 2.44
C PHE A 35 1.54 -13.88 3.83
N LEU A 36 2.32 -14.38 4.78
CA LEU A 36 1.87 -14.60 6.16
C LEU A 36 1.47 -13.29 6.86
N ALA A 37 2.15 -12.20 6.59
CA ALA A 37 1.75 -10.88 7.08
C ALA A 37 0.38 -10.46 6.54
N GLY A 38 0.11 -10.73 5.25
CA GLY A 38 -1.20 -10.50 4.64
C GLY A 38 -2.30 -11.36 5.25
N LEU A 39 -2.03 -12.65 5.49
CA LEU A 39 -2.96 -13.54 6.19
C LEU A 39 -3.26 -13.05 7.61
N SER A 40 -2.24 -12.61 8.34
CA SER A 40 -2.39 -12.09 9.70
C SER A 40 -3.24 -10.81 9.73
N THR A 41 -3.05 -9.91 8.73
CA THR A 41 -3.88 -8.71 8.55
C THR A 41 -5.35 -9.09 8.31
N ALA A 42 -5.61 -10.05 7.45
CA ALA A 42 -6.95 -10.53 7.16
C ALA A 42 -7.59 -11.24 8.36
N ALA A 43 -6.82 -12.01 9.14
CA ALA A 43 -7.30 -12.63 10.37
C ALA A 43 -7.78 -11.56 11.37
N MET A 44 -7.01 -10.48 11.56
CA MET A 44 -7.44 -9.37 12.40
C MET A 44 -8.73 -8.72 11.90
N ALA A 45 -8.88 -8.51 10.58
CA ALA A 45 -10.08 -7.93 9.99
C ALA A 45 -11.34 -8.74 10.28
N ASN A 46 -11.22 -10.08 10.35
CA ASN A 46 -12.33 -10.96 10.71
C ASN A 46 -12.71 -10.86 12.20
N ILE A 47 -11.76 -10.56 13.07
CA ILE A 47 -11.97 -10.50 14.53
C ILE A 47 -12.44 -9.10 14.94
N TRP A 48 -11.79 -8.06 14.43
CA TRP A 48 -12.01 -6.69 14.88
C TRP A 48 -11.87 -5.65 13.77
N GLY A 49 -12.74 -4.64 13.80
CA GLY A 49 -12.74 -3.54 12.81
C GLY A 49 -11.49 -2.66 12.81
N ALA A 50 -10.65 -2.72 13.85
CA ALA A 50 -9.42 -1.93 13.93
C ALA A 50 -8.27 -2.43 13.04
N TYR A 51 -8.50 -3.41 12.17
CA TYR A 51 -7.53 -3.85 11.14
C TYR A 51 -7.02 -2.70 10.26
N VAL A 52 -7.77 -1.62 10.15
CA VAL A 52 -7.39 -0.39 9.44
C VAL A 52 -6.07 0.18 9.92
N TYR A 53 -5.74 0.02 11.20
CA TYR A 53 -4.46 0.48 11.76
C TYR A 53 -3.25 -0.29 11.20
N ILE A 54 -3.42 -1.54 10.78
CA ILE A 54 -2.33 -2.29 10.12
C ILE A 54 -2.04 -1.67 8.76
N TYR A 55 -3.08 -1.34 7.99
CA TYR A 55 -2.90 -0.71 6.67
C TYR A 55 -2.15 0.62 6.79
N LEU A 56 -2.57 1.51 7.68
CA LEU A 56 -1.87 2.78 7.92
C LEU A 56 -0.47 2.58 8.49
N GLY A 57 -0.33 1.67 9.48
CA GLY A 57 0.94 1.38 10.14
C GLY A 57 1.99 0.76 9.22
N ILE A 58 1.60 0.17 8.10
CA ILE A 58 2.51 -0.33 7.06
C ILE A 58 2.66 0.68 5.93
N ALA A 59 1.57 1.31 5.47
CA ALA A 59 1.59 2.21 4.32
C ALA A 59 2.43 3.47 4.60
N VAL A 60 2.21 4.12 5.73
CA VAL A 60 2.91 5.39 6.06
C VAL A 60 4.43 5.20 6.18
N PRO A 61 4.96 4.25 6.97
CA PRO A 61 6.40 4.00 7.02
C PRO A 61 6.98 3.57 5.66
N SER A 62 6.22 2.79 4.87
CA SER A 62 6.66 2.38 3.53
C SER A 62 6.77 3.57 2.58
N LEU A 63 5.84 4.53 2.64
CA LEU A 63 5.92 5.77 1.87
C LEU A 63 7.11 6.63 2.32
N ILE A 64 7.35 6.75 3.62
CA ILE A 64 8.54 7.44 4.14
C ILE A 64 9.82 6.75 3.65
N ALA A 65 9.89 5.42 3.74
CA ALA A 65 11.02 4.64 3.23
C ALA A 65 11.24 4.87 1.71
N PHE A 66 10.17 5.03 0.95
CA PHE A 66 10.24 5.39 -0.46
C PHE A 66 10.87 6.78 -0.65
N LEU A 67 10.41 7.79 0.07
CA LEU A 67 10.92 9.17 -0.05
C LEU A 67 12.41 9.26 0.30
N ILE A 68 12.86 8.58 1.35
CA ILE A 68 14.27 8.55 1.76
C ILE A 68 15.15 7.60 0.93
N GLY A 69 14.60 6.91 -0.03
CA GLY A 69 15.40 6.16 -0.97
C GLY A 69 15.59 4.68 -0.68
N LYS A 70 14.89 4.13 0.26
CA LYS A 70 15.06 2.73 0.71
C LYS A 70 14.12 1.73 0.04
N VAL A 71 13.31 2.14 -0.94
CA VAL A 71 12.39 1.27 -1.67
C VAL A 71 12.92 0.96 -3.06
N GLY A 72 13.11 -0.32 -3.34
CA GLY A 72 13.46 -0.87 -4.64
C GLY A 72 12.46 -1.96 -5.06
N LYS A 73 12.85 -2.79 -6.03
CA LYS A 73 11.99 -3.88 -6.55
C LYS A 73 11.57 -4.87 -5.45
N LYS A 74 12.50 -5.20 -4.57
CA LYS A 74 12.28 -6.18 -3.49
C LYS A 74 11.22 -5.70 -2.50
N GLU A 75 11.34 -4.47 -2.05
CA GLU A 75 10.43 -3.84 -1.09
C GLU A 75 9.05 -3.64 -1.72
N THR A 76 9.00 -3.24 -2.99
CA THR A 76 7.74 -3.14 -3.74
C THR A 76 7.06 -4.50 -3.85
N SER A 77 7.79 -5.58 -4.15
CA SER A 77 7.22 -6.93 -4.20
C SER A 77 6.69 -7.38 -2.83
N THR A 78 7.45 -7.13 -1.76
CA THR A 78 7.00 -7.42 -0.38
C THR A 78 5.69 -6.72 -0.07
N TYR A 79 5.62 -5.43 -0.35
CA TYR A 79 4.43 -4.62 -0.12
C TYR A 79 3.23 -5.10 -0.95
N SER A 80 3.48 -5.42 -2.23
CA SER A 80 2.45 -5.95 -3.13
C SER A 80 1.88 -7.28 -2.63
N ILE A 81 2.73 -8.24 -2.26
CA ILE A 81 2.28 -9.56 -1.79
C ILE A 81 1.45 -9.41 -0.52
N TRP A 82 1.93 -8.62 0.46
CA TRP A 82 1.18 -8.34 1.68
C TRP A 82 -0.21 -7.76 1.37
N LEU A 83 -0.26 -6.70 0.55
CA LEU A 83 -1.50 -5.99 0.24
C LEU A 83 -2.49 -6.88 -0.51
N PHE A 84 -2.05 -7.56 -1.58
CA PHE A 84 -2.91 -8.43 -2.36
C PHE A 84 -3.39 -9.64 -1.57
N THR A 85 -2.55 -10.26 -0.76
CA THR A 85 -2.94 -11.39 0.09
C THR A 85 -4.01 -10.95 1.09
N SER A 86 -3.80 -9.84 1.80
CA SER A 86 -4.78 -9.35 2.77
C SER A 86 -6.12 -9.01 2.09
N PHE A 87 -6.07 -8.34 0.94
CA PHE A 87 -7.24 -7.96 0.17
C PHE A 87 -8.04 -9.19 -0.31
N ILE A 88 -7.36 -10.15 -0.96
CA ILE A 88 -8.01 -11.37 -1.46
C ILE A 88 -8.68 -12.14 -0.33
N VAL A 89 -7.99 -12.33 0.79
CA VAL A 89 -8.55 -13.09 1.92
C VAL A 89 -9.74 -12.35 2.57
N ILE A 90 -9.66 -11.03 2.72
CA ILE A 90 -10.77 -10.25 3.27
C ILE A 90 -12.00 -10.32 2.34
N VAL A 91 -11.81 -10.16 1.03
CA VAL A 91 -12.93 -10.15 0.06
C VAL A 91 -13.56 -11.54 -0.11
N PHE A 92 -12.74 -12.55 -0.37
CA PHE A 92 -13.25 -13.85 -0.81
C PHE A 92 -13.52 -14.83 0.32
N ILE A 93 -12.84 -14.70 1.45
CA ILE A 93 -12.95 -15.66 2.57
C ILE A 93 -13.82 -15.10 3.70
N SER A 94 -13.70 -13.80 3.98
CA SER A 94 -14.36 -13.19 5.14
C SER A 94 -15.88 -13.11 5.02
N LYS A 95 -16.46 -13.00 3.82
CA LYS A 95 -17.90 -12.73 3.57
C LYS A 95 -18.49 -11.55 4.37
N LYS A 96 -17.65 -10.88 5.19
CA LYS A 96 -18.04 -9.79 6.09
C LYS A 96 -17.96 -8.44 5.39
N PHE A 97 -17.13 -8.34 4.37
CA PHE A 97 -16.89 -7.09 3.65
C PHE A 97 -17.19 -7.29 2.16
N THR A 98 -17.93 -6.36 1.59
CA THR A 98 -18.14 -6.29 0.15
C THR A 98 -16.94 -5.59 -0.52
N ILE A 99 -16.72 -5.87 -1.80
CA ILE A 99 -15.68 -5.19 -2.59
C ILE A 99 -15.88 -3.67 -2.54
N ASN A 100 -17.15 -3.23 -2.61
CA ASN A 100 -17.50 -1.81 -2.58
C ASN A 100 -17.09 -1.15 -1.26
N GLU A 101 -17.39 -1.74 -0.11
CA GLU A 101 -17.00 -1.21 1.21
C GLU A 101 -15.48 -1.11 1.37
N ILE A 102 -14.74 -2.06 0.80
CA ILE A 102 -13.29 -2.08 0.88
C ILE A 102 -12.67 -1.00 0.00
N ILE A 103 -13.18 -0.80 -1.22
CA ILE A 103 -12.70 0.25 -2.14
C ILE A 103 -13.01 1.65 -1.59
N HIS A 104 -14.15 1.82 -0.93
CA HIS A 104 -14.51 3.08 -0.27
C HIS A 104 -13.84 3.28 1.09
N SER A 105 -13.09 2.29 1.60
CA SER A 105 -12.32 2.46 2.83
C SER A 105 -11.10 3.34 2.58
N THR A 106 -11.06 4.53 3.16
CA THR A 106 -9.95 5.49 3.08
C THR A 106 -8.60 4.86 3.45
N TYR A 107 -8.59 3.94 4.38
CA TYR A 107 -7.37 3.28 4.87
C TYR A 107 -6.80 2.26 3.88
N ILE A 108 -7.65 1.47 3.26
CA ILE A 108 -7.21 0.49 2.24
C ILE A 108 -6.84 1.23 0.96
N SER A 109 -7.64 2.22 0.57
CA SER A 109 -7.36 3.08 -0.60
C SER A 109 -6.02 3.80 -0.47
N SER A 110 -5.67 4.30 0.74
CA SER A 110 -4.35 4.90 0.97
C SER A 110 -3.21 3.90 0.77
N SER A 111 -3.39 2.64 1.20
CA SER A 111 -2.39 1.59 0.98
C SER A 111 -2.25 1.20 -0.49
N ILE A 112 -3.36 1.19 -1.24
CA ILE A 112 -3.35 1.00 -2.70
C ILE A 112 -2.64 2.18 -3.38
N ALA A 113 -2.88 3.41 -2.92
CA ALA A 113 -2.21 4.60 -3.45
C ALA A 113 -0.69 4.54 -3.25
N VAL A 114 -0.20 4.07 -2.10
CA VAL A 114 1.24 3.86 -1.87
C VAL A 114 1.82 2.83 -2.83
N LEU A 115 1.12 1.70 -3.07
CA LEU A 115 1.55 0.73 -4.07
C LEU A 115 1.59 1.33 -5.48
N PHE A 116 0.59 2.13 -5.83
CA PHE A 116 0.55 2.84 -7.10
C PHE A 116 1.76 3.77 -7.27
N ILE A 117 2.13 4.53 -6.23
CA ILE A 117 3.33 5.39 -6.24
C ILE A 117 4.60 4.55 -6.50
N PHE A 118 4.74 3.38 -5.87
CA PHE A 118 5.88 2.50 -6.09
C PHE A 118 5.95 2.00 -7.53
N ILE A 119 4.82 1.55 -8.08
CA ILE A 119 4.73 1.08 -9.47
C ILE A 119 5.03 2.23 -10.44
N MET A 120 4.47 3.41 -10.22
CA MET A 120 4.71 4.59 -11.05
C MET A 120 6.18 4.99 -11.05
N HIS A 121 6.87 4.88 -9.93
CA HIS A 121 8.31 5.12 -9.88
C HIS A 121 9.08 4.18 -10.82
N PHE A 122 8.72 2.91 -10.84
CA PHE A 122 9.32 1.94 -11.77
C PHE A 122 9.03 2.29 -13.23
N ILE A 123 7.79 2.66 -13.55
CA ILE A 123 7.39 3.02 -14.89
C ILE A 123 8.14 4.27 -15.35
N LEU A 124 8.21 5.31 -14.54
CA LEU A 124 8.82 6.59 -14.91
C LEU A 124 10.34 6.51 -15.05
N PHE A 125 11.03 5.78 -14.17
CA PHE A 125 12.49 5.82 -14.07
C PHE A 125 13.23 4.55 -14.51
N ASN A 126 12.53 3.44 -14.78
CA ASN A 126 13.12 2.21 -15.34
C ASN A 126 12.76 1.95 -16.80
N THR A 127 12.04 2.86 -17.46
CA THR A 127 11.64 2.72 -18.87
C THR A 127 12.27 3.83 -19.73
N LYS A 128 12.01 3.78 -21.04
CA LYS A 128 12.44 4.83 -21.98
C LYS A 128 11.91 6.24 -21.64
N ILE A 129 10.89 6.33 -20.78
CA ILE A 129 10.30 7.58 -20.30
C ILE A 129 11.33 8.40 -19.50
N LYS A 130 12.26 7.74 -18.79
CA LYS A 130 13.37 8.39 -18.11
C LYS A 130 14.15 9.34 -19.03
N ALA A 131 14.46 8.92 -20.24
CA ALA A 131 15.21 9.71 -21.19
C ALA A 131 14.47 11.00 -21.64
N TYR A 132 13.15 10.94 -21.70
CA TYR A 132 12.32 12.12 -22.00
C TYR A 132 12.24 13.07 -20.80
N LEU A 133 12.08 12.54 -19.59
CA LEU A 133 12.03 13.36 -18.37
C LEU A 133 13.37 14.06 -18.10
N GLU A 134 14.50 13.39 -18.32
CA GLU A 134 15.83 13.97 -18.13
C GLU A 134 16.19 15.02 -19.19
N LYS A 135 15.69 14.90 -20.43
CA LYS A 135 15.87 15.92 -21.47
C LYS A 135 15.08 17.20 -21.27
N GLY A 136 13.89 17.09 -20.68
CA GLY A 136 12.98 18.23 -20.49
C GLY A 136 13.10 18.92 -19.14
N TYR A 137 13.71 18.27 -18.14
CA TYR A 137 13.63 18.72 -16.76
C TYR A 137 15.02 18.75 -16.12
N HIS A 138 15.75 19.83 -16.31
CA HIS A 138 16.95 20.17 -15.51
C HIS A 138 16.56 20.51 -14.08
N SER A 139 15.73 19.70 -13.44
CA SER A 139 15.18 20.04 -12.15
C SER A 139 16.07 19.56 -11.03
N LYS A 140 16.28 20.45 -10.06
CA LYS A 140 16.87 20.16 -8.75
C LYS A 140 16.00 19.26 -7.87
N ILE A 141 14.84 18.78 -8.38
CA ILE A 141 13.86 17.98 -7.64
C ILE A 141 14.25 16.50 -7.73
N PRO A 142 14.37 15.80 -6.59
CA PRO A 142 14.67 14.36 -6.59
C PRO A 142 13.61 13.56 -7.37
N ASN A 143 14.02 12.57 -8.14
CA ASN A 143 13.15 11.71 -8.95
C ASN A 143 11.95 11.13 -8.19
N ARG A 144 12.09 10.90 -6.89
CA ARG A 144 11.03 10.37 -6.02
C ARG A 144 9.98 11.41 -5.69
N ALA A 145 10.39 12.64 -5.44
CA ALA A 145 9.44 13.73 -5.23
C ALA A 145 8.64 14.00 -6.51
N THR A 146 9.29 13.96 -7.67
CA THR A 146 8.63 14.05 -8.98
C THR A 146 7.61 12.92 -9.16
N THR A 147 7.99 11.68 -8.83
CA THR A 147 7.06 10.54 -8.88
C THR A 147 5.86 10.76 -7.97
N LEU A 148 6.09 11.21 -6.74
CA LEU A 148 5.00 11.44 -5.77
C LEU A 148 4.01 12.47 -6.32
N ILE A 149 4.49 13.61 -6.82
CA ILE A 149 3.65 14.66 -7.38
C ILE A 149 2.84 14.15 -8.57
N ILE A 150 3.49 13.49 -9.54
CA ILE A 150 2.80 12.93 -10.72
C ILE A 150 1.77 11.89 -10.30
N SER A 151 2.11 11.00 -9.36
CA SER A 151 1.20 9.96 -8.89
C SER A 151 -0.01 10.55 -8.16
N LEU A 152 0.17 11.59 -7.36
CA LEU A 152 -0.94 12.26 -6.67
C LEU A 152 -1.86 12.95 -7.66
N ILE A 153 -1.33 13.61 -8.70
CA ILE A 153 -2.13 14.23 -9.76
C ILE A 153 -2.96 13.16 -10.49
N ILE A 154 -2.35 12.04 -10.87
CA ILE A 154 -3.05 10.95 -11.56
C ILE A 154 -4.13 10.35 -10.65
N LEU A 155 -3.81 10.08 -9.38
CA LEU A 155 -4.80 9.55 -8.42
C LEU A 155 -5.96 10.52 -8.21
N PHE A 156 -5.70 11.82 -8.15
CA PHE A 156 -6.75 12.84 -8.05
C PHE A 156 -7.66 12.83 -9.28
N ILE A 157 -7.08 12.78 -10.48
CA ILE A 157 -7.86 12.71 -11.74
C ILE A 157 -8.67 11.41 -11.78
N LEU A 158 -8.08 10.26 -11.42
CA LEU A 158 -8.78 8.99 -11.38
C LEU A 158 -9.93 9.02 -10.36
N SER A 159 -9.71 9.57 -9.18
CA SER A 159 -10.74 9.72 -8.16
C SER A 159 -11.92 10.54 -8.68
N PHE A 160 -11.64 11.62 -9.40
CA PHE A 160 -12.67 12.48 -10.00
C PHE A 160 -13.48 11.75 -11.09
N VAL A 161 -12.81 10.94 -11.92
CA VAL A 161 -13.44 10.17 -13.01
C VAL A 161 -14.29 9.02 -12.46
N PHE A 162 -13.80 8.29 -11.45
CA PHE A 162 -14.47 7.08 -10.94
C PHE A 162 -15.55 7.36 -9.90
N PHE A 163 -15.36 8.37 -9.05
CA PHE A 163 -16.28 8.64 -7.94
C PHE A 163 -17.15 9.89 -8.15
N GLY A 164 -16.87 10.69 -9.19
CA GLY A 164 -17.63 11.89 -9.54
C GLY A 164 -17.34 13.09 -8.64
N GLN A 165 -17.87 14.26 -9.07
CA GLN A 165 -17.61 15.55 -8.40
C GLN A 165 -18.11 15.60 -6.95
N ASN A 166 -19.27 15.00 -6.68
CA ASN A 166 -19.91 15.06 -5.36
C ASN A 166 -19.13 14.30 -4.28
N PHE A 167 -18.46 13.19 -4.65
CA PHE A 167 -17.64 12.43 -3.72
C PHE A 167 -16.40 13.23 -3.30
N VAL A 168 -15.69 13.80 -4.26
CA VAL A 168 -14.48 14.59 -4.01
C VAL A 168 -14.79 15.84 -3.18
N ALA A 169 -15.91 16.50 -3.43
CA ALA A 169 -16.35 17.68 -2.67
C ALA A 169 -16.68 17.33 -1.21
N ASN A 170 -17.32 16.18 -0.96
CA ASN A 170 -17.68 15.76 0.39
C ASN A 170 -16.48 15.30 1.25
N GLU A 171 -15.42 14.76 0.63
CA GLU A 171 -14.21 14.36 1.35
C GLU A 171 -13.25 15.53 1.63
N LEU A 172 -13.40 16.65 0.91
CA LEU A 172 -12.58 17.85 1.08
C LEU A 172 -13.25 18.92 1.97
N SER A 173 -14.51 18.77 2.34
CA SER A 173 -15.27 19.64 3.23
C SER A 173 -15.23 19.16 4.67
#